data_550ff4054deef082c42f5f54d886882f
#
_entry.id   550ff4054deef082c42f5f54d886882f
#
_cell.length_a   1.000
_cell.length_b   1.000
_cell.length_c   1.000
_cell.angle_alpha   90.00
_cell.angle_beta   90.00
_cell.angle_gamma   90.00
#
_symmetry.space_group_name_H-M   'P 1'
#
loop_
_entity.id
_entity.type
_entity.pdbx_description
1 polymer ?
#
loop_
_entity_poly.entity_id
_entity_poly.type
_entity_poly.pdbx_seq_one_letter_code
_entity_poly.pdbx_strand_id
1 'polypeptide(L)'
;MQAFARLLDALSYQPARNGKLRLIEAYLRDTADPDRGWALAALTGSLDFPAAKPALLRSFGEERIGAELFHLSYDYVGDLAETLALIWEARPDTGPPPSLGEVVETLQRATKMQTPAILKRWLDS
;
A
#
# COMPACT_ATOMS: atom_id res chain seq x y z
N MET A 1 6.21 2.72 6.93
CA MET A 1 5.10 2.20 6.09
C MET A 1 4.07 1.39 6.85
N GLN A 2 4.50 0.50 7.73
CA GLN A 2 3.57 -0.32 8.53
C GLN A 2 2.63 0.50 9.42
N ALA A 3 3.13 1.56 10.06
CA ALA A 3 2.30 2.43 10.89
C ALA A 3 1.21 3.13 10.06
N PHE A 4 1.53 3.57 8.85
CA PHE A 4 0.56 4.17 7.94
C PHE A 4 -0.46 3.14 7.44
N ALA A 5 -0.02 1.93 7.13
CA ALA A 5 -0.92 0.84 6.75
C ALA A 5 -1.91 0.51 7.87
N ARG A 6 -1.46 0.48 9.12
CA ARG A 6 -2.35 0.29 10.29
C ARG A 6 -3.35 1.43 10.45
N LEU A 7 -2.94 2.66 10.16
CA LEU A 7 -3.85 3.80 10.16
C LEU A 7 -4.96 3.63 9.13
N LEU A 8 -4.60 3.28 7.89
CA LEU A 8 -5.58 3.06 6.82
C LEU A 8 -6.57 1.95 7.18
N ASP A 9 -6.07 0.87 7.74
CA ASP A 9 -6.90 -0.25 8.20
C ASP A 9 -7.87 0.21 9.31
N ALA A 10 -7.36 0.88 10.32
CA ALA A 10 -8.19 1.39 11.42
C ALA A 10 -9.25 2.39 10.94
N LEU A 11 -8.91 3.25 9.98
CA LEU A 11 -9.87 4.20 9.40
C LEU A 11 -11.00 3.51 8.66
N SER A 12 -10.73 2.39 8.00
CA SER A 12 -11.75 1.63 7.27
C SER A 12 -12.81 1.01 8.18
N TYR A 13 -12.48 0.75 9.44
CA TYR A 13 -13.41 0.20 10.44
C TYR A 13 -14.03 1.25 11.37
N GLN A 14 -13.60 2.51 11.29
CA GLN A 14 -14.12 3.57 12.15
C GLN A 14 -15.22 4.36 11.43
N PRO A 15 -16.50 4.21 11.83
CA PRO A 15 -17.61 4.90 11.16
C PRO A 15 -17.78 6.35 11.57
N ALA A 16 -17.33 6.73 12.77
CA ALA A 16 -17.52 8.07 13.31
C ALA A 16 -16.46 9.05 12.81
N ARG A 17 -16.89 10.23 12.35
CA ARG A 17 -15.97 11.28 11.90
C ARG A 17 -14.94 11.66 12.97
N ASN A 18 -15.39 11.90 14.19
CA ASN A 18 -14.51 12.28 15.29
C ASN A 18 -13.52 11.16 15.65
N GLY A 19 -13.95 9.90 15.54
CA GLY A 19 -13.07 8.75 15.72
C GLY A 19 -11.99 8.69 14.65
N LYS A 20 -12.32 8.95 13.38
CA LYS A 20 -11.34 9.04 12.29
C LYS A 20 -10.33 10.17 12.52
N LEU A 21 -10.81 11.35 12.93
CA LEU A 21 -9.93 12.49 13.21
C LEU A 21 -8.96 12.20 14.35
N ARG A 22 -9.40 11.49 15.39
CA ARG A 22 -8.51 11.09 16.49
C ARG A 22 -7.42 10.13 16.04
N LEU A 23 -7.75 9.17 15.17
CA LEU A 23 -6.78 8.24 14.62
C LEU A 23 -5.72 8.96 13.78
N ILE A 24 -6.15 9.89 12.93
CA ILE A 24 -5.25 10.70 12.09
C ILE A 24 -4.37 11.59 12.97
N GLU A 25 -4.94 12.27 13.94
CA GLU A 25 -4.20 13.14 14.88
C GLU A 25 -3.12 12.36 15.63
N ALA A 26 -3.47 11.20 16.18
CA ALA A 26 -2.50 10.37 16.89
C ALA A 26 -1.36 9.93 15.97
N TYR A 27 -1.66 9.52 14.76
CA TYR A 27 -0.65 9.13 13.78
C TYR A 27 0.30 10.30 13.45
N LEU A 28 -0.26 11.50 13.19
CA LEU A 28 0.54 12.66 12.85
C LEU A 28 1.42 13.11 14.02
N ARG A 29 0.93 12.95 15.26
CA ARG A 29 1.69 13.26 16.46
C ARG A 29 2.88 12.33 16.65
N ASP A 30 2.68 11.04 16.39
CA ASP A 30 3.66 9.98 16.66
C ASP A 30 4.62 9.70 15.50
N THR A 31 4.40 10.34 14.35
CA THR A 31 5.17 10.09 13.13
C THR A 31 6.04 11.28 12.79
N ALA A 32 7.34 11.04 12.59
CA ALA A 32 8.29 12.08 12.19
C ALA A 32 8.18 12.39 10.69
N ASP A 33 8.62 13.60 10.30
CA ASP A 33 8.85 13.93 8.90
C ASP A 33 10.04 13.11 8.36
N PRO A 34 10.07 12.76 7.07
CA PRO A 34 9.11 13.16 6.02
C PRO A 34 7.84 12.31 5.94
N ASP A 35 7.77 11.18 6.64
CA ASP A 35 6.65 10.25 6.56
C ASP A 35 5.32 10.91 6.95
N ARG A 36 5.33 11.78 7.95
CA ARG A 36 4.15 12.54 8.36
C ARG A 36 3.56 13.37 7.20
N GLY A 37 4.40 14.11 6.50
CA GLY A 37 3.98 14.91 5.34
C GLY A 37 3.46 14.07 4.19
N TRP A 38 4.11 12.96 3.90
CA TRP A 38 3.66 12.04 2.85
C TRP A 38 2.35 11.35 3.20
N ALA A 39 2.14 10.98 4.46
CA ALA A 39 0.87 10.43 4.92
C ALA A 39 -0.27 11.43 4.73
N LEU A 40 -0.05 12.69 5.08
CA LEU A 40 -1.04 13.75 4.89
C LEU A 40 -1.37 13.94 3.41
N ALA A 41 -0.35 13.94 2.53
CA ALA A 41 -0.54 14.02 1.09
C ALA A 41 -1.36 12.85 0.54
N ALA A 42 -1.11 11.63 1.03
CA ALA A 42 -1.88 10.46 0.64
C ALA A 42 -3.34 10.55 1.08
N LEU A 43 -3.58 10.95 2.32
CA LEU A 43 -4.93 11.08 2.87
C LEU A 43 -5.77 12.15 2.18
N THR A 44 -5.13 13.19 1.65
CA THR A 44 -5.80 14.28 0.92
C THR A 44 -5.88 14.03 -0.60
N GLY A 45 -5.40 12.89 -1.08
CA GLY A 45 -5.45 12.55 -2.51
C GLY A 45 -4.47 13.33 -3.37
N SER A 46 -3.40 13.89 -2.78
CA SER A 46 -2.41 14.70 -3.49
C SER A 46 -1.30 13.90 -4.16
N LEU A 47 -1.23 12.58 -3.92
CA LEU A 47 -0.22 11.71 -4.51
C LEU A 47 -0.74 11.02 -5.77
N ASP A 48 0.11 10.98 -6.79
CA ASP A 48 -0.14 10.21 -8.02
C ASP A 48 1.15 9.49 -8.45
N PHE A 49 1.00 8.22 -8.82
CA PHE A 49 2.10 7.37 -9.27
C PHE A 49 1.75 6.79 -10.64
N PRO A 50 2.08 7.51 -11.74
CA PRO A 50 1.67 7.10 -13.07
C PRO A 50 2.12 5.69 -13.48
N ALA A 51 3.27 5.23 -12.96
CA ALA A 51 3.80 3.91 -13.27
C ALA A 51 3.27 2.80 -12.35
N ALA A 52 2.63 3.13 -11.24
CA ALA A 52 2.13 2.17 -10.24
C ALA A 52 0.60 2.20 -10.17
N LYS A 53 -0.04 1.79 -11.25
CA LYS A 53 -1.51 1.77 -11.34
C LYS A 53 -2.09 0.45 -10.83
N PRO A 54 -3.37 0.44 -10.42
CA PRO A 54 -4.05 -0.78 -9.93
C PRO A 54 -3.98 -1.96 -10.90
N ALA A 55 -3.98 -1.71 -12.21
CA ALA A 55 -3.88 -2.77 -13.21
C ALA A 55 -2.58 -3.57 -13.11
N LEU A 56 -1.46 -2.91 -12.75
CA LEU A 56 -0.18 -3.58 -12.53
C LEU A 56 -0.27 -4.52 -11.32
N LEU A 57 -0.84 -4.06 -10.22
CA LEU A 57 -1.02 -4.87 -9.03
C LEU A 57 -1.93 -6.08 -9.27
N ARG A 58 -3.00 -5.89 -10.05
CA ARG A 58 -3.86 -7.01 -10.47
C ARG A 58 -3.08 -8.05 -11.27
N SER A 59 -2.20 -7.60 -12.17
CA SER A 59 -1.38 -8.52 -12.97
C SER A 59 -0.47 -9.38 -12.10
N PHE A 60 0.05 -8.87 -11.00
CA PHE A 60 0.84 -9.63 -10.04
C PHE A 60 0.03 -10.77 -9.40
N GLY A 61 -1.21 -10.47 -8.99
CA GLY A 61 -2.11 -11.49 -8.46
C GLY A 61 -2.44 -12.56 -9.48
N GLU A 62 -2.73 -12.16 -10.71
CA GLU A 62 -3.03 -13.08 -11.80
C GLU A 62 -1.86 -14.00 -12.14
N GLU A 63 -0.62 -13.48 -12.15
CA GLU A 63 0.58 -14.30 -12.31
C GLU A 63 0.74 -15.33 -11.20
N ARG A 64 0.37 -14.97 -9.97
CA ARG A 64 0.64 -15.79 -8.80
C ARG A 64 -0.32 -16.96 -8.63
N ILE A 65 -1.60 -16.74 -8.85
CA ILE A 65 -2.64 -17.75 -8.62
C ILE A 65 -3.53 -18.01 -9.83
N GLY A 66 -3.25 -17.38 -10.97
CA GLY A 66 -4.06 -17.47 -12.17
C GLY A 66 -5.18 -16.43 -12.19
N ALA A 67 -5.58 -16.00 -13.39
CA ALA A 67 -6.54 -14.92 -13.58
C ALA A 67 -7.92 -15.25 -12.98
N GLU A 68 -8.43 -16.46 -13.20
CA GLU A 68 -9.75 -16.86 -12.73
C GLU A 68 -9.83 -16.86 -11.20
N LEU A 69 -8.89 -17.54 -10.53
CA LEU A 69 -8.87 -17.60 -9.08
C LEU A 69 -8.63 -16.22 -8.46
N PHE A 70 -7.79 -15.41 -9.09
CA PHE A 70 -7.55 -14.05 -8.62
C PHE A 70 -8.82 -13.20 -8.68
N HIS A 71 -9.56 -13.25 -9.79
CA HIS A 71 -10.80 -12.48 -9.95
C HIS A 71 -11.87 -12.91 -8.95
N LEU A 72 -12.02 -14.22 -8.73
CA LEU A 72 -12.95 -14.74 -7.70
C LEU A 72 -12.57 -14.27 -6.29
N SER A 73 -11.27 -14.31 -5.98
CA SER A 73 -10.76 -13.86 -4.67
C SER A 73 -10.98 -12.37 -4.48
N TYR A 74 -10.70 -11.57 -5.49
CA TYR A 74 -10.90 -10.13 -5.45
C TYR A 74 -12.39 -9.78 -5.29
N ASP A 75 -13.28 -10.43 -6.03
CA ASP A 75 -14.72 -10.21 -5.90
C ASP A 75 -15.21 -10.55 -4.47
N TYR A 76 -14.69 -11.61 -3.88
CA TYR A 76 -15.05 -12.02 -2.52
C TYR A 76 -14.53 -11.04 -1.46
N VAL A 77 -13.26 -10.65 -1.55
CA VAL A 77 -12.61 -9.74 -0.58
C VAL A 77 -13.08 -8.30 -0.76
N GLY A 78 -13.23 -7.85 -2.01
CA GLY A 78 -13.72 -6.51 -2.33
C GLY A 78 -12.68 -5.40 -2.25
N ASP A 79 -11.41 -5.70 -1.93
CA ASP A 79 -10.31 -4.74 -1.84
C ASP A 79 -9.05 -5.34 -2.46
N LEU A 80 -8.44 -4.60 -3.40
CA LEU A 80 -7.28 -5.10 -4.15
C LEU A 80 -6.04 -5.28 -3.25
N ALA A 81 -5.74 -4.30 -2.41
CA ALA A 81 -4.58 -4.36 -1.53
C ALA A 81 -4.70 -5.52 -0.55
N GLU A 82 -5.86 -5.70 0.06
CA GLU A 82 -6.13 -6.80 0.97
C GLU A 82 -6.05 -8.15 0.27
N THR A 83 -6.60 -8.26 -0.94
CA THR A 83 -6.53 -9.49 -1.74
C THR A 83 -5.08 -9.87 -2.01
N LEU A 84 -4.25 -8.92 -2.46
CA LEU A 84 -2.83 -9.18 -2.69
C LEU A 84 -2.11 -9.59 -1.40
N ALA A 85 -2.39 -8.93 -0.29
CA ALA A 85 -1.77 -9.24 0.98
C ALA A 85 -2.09 -10.68 1.45
N LEU A 86 -3.31 -11.14 1.21
CA LEU A 86 -3.73 -12.49 1.57
C LEU A 86 -3.07 -13.59 0.73
N ILE A 87 -2.81 -13.32 -0.55
CA ILE A 87 -2.23 -14.32 -1.46
C ILE A 87 -0.71 -14.22 -1.58
N TRP A 88 -0.11 -13.14 -1.08
CA TRP A 88 1.32 -12.91 -1.21
C TRP A 88 2.07 -13.49 -0.02
N GLU A 89 2.98 -14.41 -0.30
CA GLU A 89 3.85 -14.97 0.74
C GLU A 89 5.15 -14.17 0.79
N ALA A 90 5.41 -13.52 1.93
CA ALA A 90 6.65 -12.82 2.16
C ALA A 90 7.83 -13.79 2.20
N ARG A 91 8.99 -13.33 1.74
CA ARG A 91 10.24 -14.12 1.78
C ARG A 91 11.10 -13.63 2.94
N PRO A 92 11.55 -14.52 3.82
CA PRO A 92 12.26 -14.11 5.04
C PRO A 92 13.54 -13.29 4.81
N ASP A 93 14.18 -13.45 3.68
CA ASP A 93 15.54 -12.91 3.41
C ASP A 93 15.56 -11.66 2.52
N THR A 94 14.43 -10.99 2.32
CA THR A 94 14.34 -9.87 1.38
C THR A 94 14.64 -8.48 1.99
N GLY A 95 15.08 -8.45 3.24
CA GLY A 95 15.43 -7.22 3.94
C GLY A 95 14.26 -6.54 4.64
N PRO A 96 14.52 -5.39 5.30
CA PRO A 96 13.47 -4.69 6.03
C PRO A 96 12.44 -4.06 5.09
N PRO A 97 11.18 -3.92 5.52
CA PRO A 97 10.16 -3.23 4.74
C PRO A 97 10.53 -1.75 4.58
N PRO A 98 10.14 -1.11 3.45
CA PRO A 98 10.45 0.28 3.20
C PRO A 98 9.69 1.22 4.13
N SER A 99 10.23 2.42 4.36
CA SER A 99 9.49 3.52 4.98
C SER A 99 8.48 4.11 4.00
N LEU A 100 7.50 4.86 4.51
CA LEU A 100 6.54 5.55 3.65
C LEU A 100 7.25 6.55 2.73
N GLY A 101 8.22 7.31 3.25
CA GLY A 101 9.02 8.23 2.44
C GLY A 101 9.77 7.55 1.31
N GLU A 102 10.40 6.40 1.57
CA GLU A 102 11.07 5.61 0.54
C GLU A 102 10.10 5.16 -0.56
N VAL A 103 8.92 4.69 -0.18
CA VAL A 103 7.91 4.25 -1.15
C VAL A 103 7.48 5.41 -2.05
N VAL A 104 7.11 6.53 -1.46
CA VAL A 104 6.63 7.70 -2.22
C VAL A 104 7.72 8.25 -3.14
N GLU A 105 8.90 8.51 -2.60
CA GLU A 105 10.01 9.09 -3.38
C GLU A 105 10.47 8.17 -4.50
N THR A 106 10.54 6.87 -4.24
CA THR A 106 10.92 5.89 -5.25
C THR A 106 9.87 5.81 -6.36
N LEU A 107 8.59 5.72 -6.02
CA LEU A 107 7.52 5.61 -7.02
C LEU A 107 7.33 6.88 -7.84
N GLN A 108 7.64 8.05 -7.28
CA GLN A 108 7.63 9.30 -8.04
C GLN A 108 8.69 9.36 -9.13
N ARG A 109 9.83 8.67 -8.94
CA ARG A 109 10.96 8.66 -9.86
C ARG A 109 11.01 7.44 -10.79
N ALA A 110 10.34 6.35 -10.41
CA ALA A 110 10.41 5.09 -11.13
C ALA A 110 9.75 5.17 -12.50
N THR A 111 10.40 4.57 -13.50
CA THR A 111 9.84 4.40 -14.85
C THR A 111 8.88 3.21 -14.87
N LYS A 112 8.09 3.09 -15.94
CA LYS A 112 7.22 1.92 -16.14
C LYS A 112 7.99 0.61 -16.18
N MET A 113 9.23 0.62 -16.67
CA MET A 113 10.07 -0.58 -16.73
C MET A 113 10.63 -0.99 -15.37
N GLN A 114 10.92 -0.03 -14.51
CA GLN A 114 11.49 -0.26 -13.18
C GLN A 114 10.46 -0.65 -12.13
N THR A 115 9.26 -0.13 -12.23
CA THR A 115 8.22 -0.22 -11.20
C THR A 115 7.82 -1.65 -10.84
N PRO A 116 7.62 -2.60 -11.80
CA PRO A 116 7.23 -3.97 -11.44
C PRO A 116 8.24 -4.66 -10.51
N ALA A 117 9.53 -4.56 -10.79
CA ALA A 117 10.56 -5.17 -9.96
C ALA A 117 10.65 -4.53 -8.57
N ILE A 118 10.50 -3.22 -8.48
CA ILE A 118 10.51 -2.48 -7.22
C ILE A 118 9.33 -2.92 -6.34
N LEU A 119 8.13 -2.96 -6.89
CA LEU A 119 6.93 -3.34 -6.15
C LEU A 119 6.98 -4.80 -5.69
N LYS A 120 7.44 -5.72 -6.55
CA LYS A 120 7.60 -7.13 -6.17
C LYS A 120 8.58 -7.30 -5.02
N ARG A 121 9.69 -6.58 -5.05
CA ARG A 121 10.67 -6.62 -3.96
C ARG A 121 10.07 -6.16 -2.63
N TRP A 122 9.28 -5.09 -2.65
CA TRP A 122 8.63 -4.62 -1.43
C TRP A 122 7.54 -5.57 -0.94
N LEU A 123 6.77 -6.17 -1.84
CA LEU A 123 5.78 -7.17 -1.48
C LEU A 123 6.41 -8.42 -0.85
N ASP A 124 7.61 -8.79 -1.30
CA ASP A 124 8.36 -9.92 -0.75
C ASP A 124 8.92 -9.63 0.65
N SER A 125 9.15 -8.37 0.99
CA SER A 125 9.65 -7.98 2.31
C SER A 125 8.53 -7.91 3.36
#